data_c37ddc910c377263932521d8bdff3f4c
#
_entry.id   c37ddc910c377263932521d8bdff3f4c
#
_cell.length_a   1.000
_cell.length_b   1.000
_cell.length_c   1.000
_cell.angle_alpha   90.00
_cell.angle_beta   90.00
_cell.angle_gamma   90.00
#
_symmetry.space_group_name_H-M   'P 1'
#
loop_
_entity.id
_entity.type
_entity.pdbx_description
1 polymer ?
#
loop_
_entity_poly.entity_id
_entity_poly.type
_entity_poly.pdbx_seq_one_letter_code
_entity_poly.pdbx_strand_id
1 'polypeptide(L)'
;MNKILLLGPPGAGKGTQADIICESLNIPKISTGDMLRSAIASGSELGKKVTDIMNSGGLVSDQIIIELILDRISQPDCVNGFLFDGGIRTVGQADLCVENNIEFTHVIEIKVDDDAIIDRMSGRRVHPGSGRNYHLVYQPPKQEGIDDI
;
A
#
# COMPACT_ATOMS: atom_id res chain seq x y z
N MET A 1 18.76 8.51 4.04
CA MET A 1 17.38 8.47 3.49
C MET A 1 16.96 7.02 3.41
N ASN A 2 15.81 6.67 4.02
CA ASN A 2 15.32 5.29 4.05
C ASN A 2 14.21 5.11 3.00
N LYS A 3 14.51 4.40 1.93
CA LYS A 3 13.56 4.03 0.88
C LYS A 3 13.28 2.53 1.00
N ILE A 4 12.15 2.18 1.58
CA ILE A 4 11.85 0.81 1.99
C ILE A 4 10.72 0.24 1.14
N LEU A 5 10.90 -1.00 0.67
CA LEU A 5 9.85 -1.80 0.04
C LEU A 5 9.51 -2.98 0.95
N LEU A 6 8.25 -3.08 1.37
CA LEU A 6 7.73 -4.26 2.05
C LEU A 6 7.03 -5.18 1.07
N LEU A 7 7.40 -6.44 1.09
CA LEU A 7 6.81 -7.51 0.31
C LEU A 7 6.17 -8.55 1.24
N GLY A 8 5.15 -9.21 0.77
CA GLY A 8 4.47 -10.28 1.47
C GLY A 8 3.03 -10.43 1.01
N PRO A 9 2.41 -11.61 1.22
CA PRO A 9 1.04 -11.85 0.81
C PRO A 9 0.05 -11.05 1.67
N PRO A 10 -1.20 -10.88 1.20
CA PRO A 10 -2.27 -10.37 2.04
C PRO A 10 -2.40 -11.19 3.32
N GLY A 11 -2.64 -10.54 4.46
CA GLY A 11 -2.73 -11.21 5.76
C GLY A 11 -1.39 -11.54 6.43
N ALA A 12 -0.24 -11.21 5.81
CA ALA A 12 1.07 -11.40 6.43
C ALA A 12 1.40 -10.39 7.54
N GLY A 13 0.59 -9.33 7.67
CA GLY A 13 0.81 -8.25 8.65
C GLY A 13 1.66 -7.10 8.13
N LYS A 14 1.80 -6.95 6.81
CA LYS A 14 2.56 -5.85 6.19
C LYS A 14 2.12 -4.48 6.68
N GLY A 15 0.81 -4.18 6.64
CA GLY A 15 0.28 -2.89 7.05
C GLY A 15 0.61 -2.54 8.49
N THR A 16 0.50 -3.50 9.41
CA THR A 16 0.84 -3.33 10.83
C THR A 16 2.32 -3.03 11.02
N GLN A 17 3.19 -3.79 10.38
CA GLN A 17 4.64 -3.57 10.46
C GLN A 17 5.05 -2.27 9.77
N ALA A 18 4.43 -1.94 8.64
CA ALA A 18 4.66 -0.70 7.92
C ALA A 18 4.37 0.53 8.80
N ASP A 19 3.25 0.52 9.53
CA ASP A 19 2.88 1.62 10.43
C ASP A 19 3.94 1.84 11.52
N ILE A 20 4.40 0.76 12.16
CA ILE A 20 5.45 0.83 13.19
C ILE A 20 6.77 1.38 12.64
N ILE A 21 7.18 0.92 11.47
CA ILE A 21 8.43 1.37 10.82
C ILE A 21 8.32 2.84 10.42
N CYS A 22 7.21 3.24 9.81
CA CYS A 22 6.99 4.61 9.36
C CYS A 22 6.97 5.59 10.54
N GLU A 23 6.32 5.23 11.64
CA GLU A 23 6.31 6.04 12.87
C GLU A 23 7.71 6.17 13.46
N SER A 24 8.44 5.05 13.56
CA SER A 24 9.79 5.04 14.13
C SER A 24 10.81 5.84 13.30
N LEU A 25 10.67 5.84 11.98
CA LEU A 25 11.59 6.53 11.07
C LEU A 25 11.09 7.90 10.62
N ASN A 26 9.88 8.29 11.01
CA ASN A 26 9.20 9.52 10.59
C ASN A 26 9.19 9.68 9.05
N ILE A 27 8.74 8.64 8.35
CA ILE A 27 8.59 8.58 6.90
C ILE A 27 7.16 8.18 6.52
N PRO A 28 6.64 8.64 5.36
CA PRO A 28 5.30 8.29 4.93
C PRO A 28 5.19 6.82 4.48
N LYS A 29 4.04 6.21 4.78
CA LYS A 29 3.62 4.95 4.19
C LYS A 29 2.90 5.22 2.87
N ILE A 30 3.29 4.49 1.84
CA ILE A 30 2.71 4.59 0.51
C ILE A 30 2.14 3.23 0.11
N SER A 31 0.88 3.19 -0.30
CA SER A 31 0.26 2.03 -0.90
C SER A 31 -0.32 2.37 -2.27
N THR A 32 -0.49 1.38 -3.13
CA THR A 32 -1.09 1.57 -4.46
C THR A 32 -2.49 2.17 -4.36
N GLY A 33 -3.30 1.70 -3.41
CA GLY A 33 -4.65 2.23 -3.19
C GLY A 33 -4.64 3.70 -2.78
N ASP A 34 -3.71 4.11 -1.93
CA ASP A 34 -3.57 5.50 -1.51
C ASP A 34 -3.11 6.40 -2.66
N MET A 35 -2.16 5.94 -3.48
CA MET A 35 -1.73 6.66 -4.68
C MET A 35 -2.88 6.86 -5.67
N LEU A 36 -3.66 5.84 -5.94
CA LEU A 36 -4.82 5.90 -6.82
C LEU A 36 -5.88 6.88 -6.30
N ARG A 37 -6.24 6.79 -5.02
CA ARG A 37 -7.20 7.72 -4.40
C ARG A 37 -6.71 9.17 -4.43
N SER A 38 -5.45 9.38 -4.12
CA SER A 38 -4.83 10.70 -4.13
C SER A 38 -4.80 11.32 -5.54
N ALA A 39 -4.43 10.53 -6.54
CA ALA A 39 -4.42 10.97 -7.94
C ALA A 39 -5.83 11.37 -8.43
N ILE A 40 -6.84 10.55 -8.12
CA ILE A 40 -8.24 10.86 -8.45
C ILE A 40 -8.69 12.15 -7.77
N ALA A 41 -8.41 12.31 -6.48
CA ALA A 41 -8.80 13.48 -5.70
C ALA A 41 -8.13 14.78 -6.18
N SER A 42 -6.90 14.68 -6.70
CA SER A 42 -6.17 15.85 -7.22
C SER A 42 -6.75 16.43 -8.50
N GLY A 43 -7.56 15.66 -9.26
CA GLY A 43 -8.09 16.05 -10.56
C GLY A 43 -7.03 16.26 -11.65
N SER A 44 -5.81 15.75 -11.42
CA SER A 44 -4.70 15.82 -12.39
C SER A 44 -5.03 15.04 -13.66
N GLU A 45 -4.26 15.26 -14.74
CA GLU A 45 -4.40 14.48 -15.98
C GLU A 45 -4.22 12.98 -15.72
N LEU A 46 -3.27 12.62 -14.86
CA LEU A 46 -3.05 11.25 -14.43
C LEU A 46 -4.25 10.71 -13.63
N GLY A 47 -4.82 11.51 -12.73
CA GLY A 47 -6.02 11.17 -11.99
C GLY A 47 -7.24 10.96 -12.87
N LYS A 48 -7.42 11.77 -13.92
CA LYS A 48 -8.48 11.58 -14.92
C LYS A 48 -8.31 10.27 -15.68
N LYS A 49 -7.10 9.95 -16.17
CA LYS A 49 -6.79 8.67 -16.82
C LYS A 49 -7.14 7.47 -15.93
N VAL A 50 -6.76 7.52 -14.66
CA VAL A 50 -7.06 6.47 -13.68
C VAL A 50 -8.57 6.33 -13.48
N THR A 51 -9.28 7.45 -13.34
CA THR A 51 -10.74 7.47 -13.17
C THR A 51 -11.44 6.83 -14.38
N ASP A 52 -11.05 7.20 -15.60
CA ASP A 52 -11.62 6.66 -16.83
C ASP A 52 -11.40 5.15 -16.95
N ILE A 53 -10.20 4.67 -16.63
CA ILE A 53 -9.87 3.24 -16.64
C ILE A 53 -10.72 2.48 -15.61
N MET A 54 -10.82 2.99 -14.39
CA MET A 54 -11.61 2.35 -13.33
C MET A 54 -13.10 2.33 -13.65
N ASN A 55 -13.63 3.41 -14.20
CA ASN A 55 -15.04 3.50 -14.59
C ASN A 55 -15.40 2.57 -15.75
N SER A 56 -14.45 2.31 -16.66
CA SER A 56 -14.63 1.34 -17.74
C SER A 56 -14.45 -0.13 -17.31
N GLY A 57 -14.11 -0.39 -16.03
CA GLY A 57 -13.82 -1.72 -15.50
C GLY A 57 -12.45 -2.26 -15.93
N GLY A 58 -11.58 -1.41 -16.45
CA GLY A 58 -10.23 -1.77 -16.86
C GLY A 58 -9.26 -1.92 -15.69
N LEU A 59 -8.11 -2.54 -15.97
CA LEU A 59 -6.98 -2.63 -15.03
C LEU A 59 -6.01 -1.48 -15.31
N VAL A 60 -5.51 -0.87 -14.24
CA VAL A 60 -4.45 0.14 -14.32
C VAL A 60 -3.16 -0.52 -14.79
N SER A 61 -2.56 -0.02 -15.87
CA SER A 61 -1.34 -0.59 -16.43
C SER A 61 -0.13 -0.33 -15.54
N ASP A 62 0.91 -1.18 -15.70
CA ASP A 62 2.17 -1.01 -14.95
C ASP A 62 2.82 0.35 -15.20
N GLN A 63 2.71 0.87 -16.43
CA GLN A 63 3.21 2.20 -16.77
C GLN A 63 2.53 3.31 -15.95
N ILE A 64 1.21 3.25 -15.80
CA ILE A 64 0.46 4.22 -14.99
C ILE A 64 0.82 4.09 -13.51
N ILE A 65 1.03 2.86 -13.01
CA ILE A 65 1.49 2.63 -11.64
C ILE A 65 2.84 3.30 -11.41
N ILE A 66 3.78 3.18 -12.34
CA ILE A 66 5.09 3.84 -12.23
C ILE A 66 4.96 5.37 -12.26
N GLU A 67 4.12 5.92 -13.13
CA GLU A 67 3.84 7.37 -13.14
C GLU A 67 3.28 7.86 -11.79
N LEU A 68 2.37 7.09 -11.19
CA LEU A 68 1.83 7.38 -9.85
C LEU A 68 2.90 7.31 -8.76
N ILE A 69 3.81 6.34 -8.85
CA ILE A 69 4.93 6.22 -7.91
C ILE A 69 5.84 7.45 -8.02
N LEU A 70 6.23 7.84 -9.23
CA LEU A 70 7.09 9.00 -9.47
C LEU A 70 6.46 10.29 -8.95
N ASP A 71 5.17 10.50 -9.23
CA ASP A 71 4.42 11.64 -8.70
C ASP A 71 4.41 11.63 -7.17
N ARG A 72 4.13 10.48 -6.55
CA ARG A 72 4.02 10.36 -5.09
C ARG A 72 5.36 10.57 -4.37
N ILE A 73 6.45 9.99 -4.86
CA ILE A 73 7.76 10.13 -4.21
C ILE A 73 8.40 11.51 -4.41
N SER A 74 7.88 12.31 -5.35
CA SER A 74 8.29 13.70 -5.53
C SER A 74 7.70 14.66 -4.50
N GLN A 75 6.71 14.22 -3.72
CA GLN A 75 6.06 15.07 -2.73
C GLN A 75 7.01 15.43 -1.57
N PRO A 76 6.83 16.62 -0.94
CA PRO A 76 7.73 17.10 0.11
C PRO A 76 7.87 16.18 1.32
N ASP A 77 6.84 15.39 1.65
CA ASP A 77 6.85 14.46 2.77
C ASP A 77 7.75 13.25 2.55
N CYS A 78 8.14 12.98 1.30
CA CYS A 78 9.05 11.90 0.92
C CYS A 78 10.53 12.29 0.93
N VAL A 79 10.87 13.54 1.26
CA VAL A 79 12.26 14.05 1.20
C VAL A 79 13.22 13.27 2.10
N ASN A 80 12.75 12.75 3.24
CA ASN A 80 13.55 11.97 4.17
C ASN A 80 13.49 10.45 3.95
N GLY A 81 12.69 10.02 3.00
CA GLY A 81 12.46 8.63 2.67
C GLY A 81 10.98 8.28 2.61
N PHE A 82 10.69 7.03 2.35
CA PHE A 82 9.34 6.49 2.25
C PHE A 82 9.33 4.96 2.46
N LEU A 83 8.16 4.42 2.74
CA LEU A 83 7.94 3.00 2.79
C LEU A 83 6.78 2.62 1.86
N PHE A 84 7.04 1.73 0.91
CA PHE A 84 6.00 1.11 0.10
C PHE A 84 5.45 -0.14 0.78
N ASP A 85 4.17 -0.13 1.10
CA ASP A 85 3.43 -1.28 1.57
C ASP A 85 2.83 -2.04 0.38
N GLY A 86 3.63 -2.91 -0.19
CA GLY A 86 3.29 -3.59 -1.42
C GLY A 86 3.36 -2.71 -2.66
N GLY A 87 2.78 -2.64 -3.63
CA GLY A 87 2.82 -1.70 -4.77
C GLY A 87 3.62 -2.24 -5.95
N ILE A 88 4.69 -2.96 -5.68
CA ILE A 88 5.45 -3.70 -6.68
C ILE A 88 5.16 -5.18 -6.47
N ARG A 89 4.49 -5.81 -7.43
CA ARG A 89 3.95 -7.17 -7.30
C ARG A 89 4.42 -8.11 -8.40
N THR A 90 5.04 -7.57 -9.45
CA THR A 90 5.51 -8.33 -10.61
C THR A 90 6.94 -7.96 -10.95
N VAL A 91 7.64 -8.88 -11.63
CA VAL A 91 8.98 -8.62 -12.15
C VAL A 91 8.96 -7.44 -13.14
N GLY A 92 7.94 -7.34 -13.99
CA GLY A 92 7.80 -6.23 -14.92
C GLY A 92 7.68 -4.87 -14.22
N GLN A 93 6.97 -4.77 -13.10
CA GLN A 93 6.92 -3.55 -12.30
C GLN A 93 8.28 -3.23 -11.66
N ALA A 94 9.01 -4.26 -11.20
CA ALA A 94 10.35 -4.07 -10.67
C ALA A 94 11.33 -3.56 -11.72
N ASP A 95 11.28 -4.13 -12.93
CA ASP A 95 12.10 -3.69 -14.07
C ASP A 95 11.81 -2.23 -14.43
N LEU A 96 10.54 -1.84 -14.49
CA LEU A 96 10.14 -0.45 -14.72
C LEU A 96 10.62 0.51 -13.62
N CYS A 97 10.69 0.07 -12.36
CA CYS A 97 11.30 0.86 -11.30
C CYS A 97 12.77 1.13 -11.59
N VAL A 98 13.52 0.11 -11.99
CA VAL A 98 14.94 0.27 -12.35
C VAL A 98 15.11 1.21 -13.54
N GLU A 99 14.32 1.04 -14.60
CA GLU A 99 14.36 1.89 -15.81
C GLU A 99 14.06 3.37 -15.50
N ASN A 100 13.21 3.62 -14.51
CA ASN A 100 12.84 4.97 -14.08
C ASN A 100 13.65 5.51 -12.89
N ASN A 101 14.75 4.86 -12.54
CA ASN A 101 15.64 5.22 -11.42
C ASN A 101 14.91 5.31 -10.06
N ILE A 102 13.90 4.49 -9.87
CA ILE A 102 13.25 4.33 -8.56
C ILE A 102 14.06 3.30 -7.76
N GLU A 103 14.83 3.79 -6.80
CA GLU A 103 15.72 2.97 -5.99
C GLU A 103 15.13 2.72 -4.59
N PHE A 104 15.32 1.52 -4.09
CA PHE A 104 15.04 1.16 -2.70
C PHE A 104 16.35 0.87 -1.97
N THR A 105 16.48 1.41 -0.75
CA THR A 105 17.64 1.13 0.11
C THR A 105 17.49 -0.21 0.84
N HIS A 106 16.23 -0.63 1.09
CA HIS A 106 15.90 -1.87 1.77
C HIS A 106 14.68 -2.52 1.13
N VAL A 107 14.77 -3.81 0.89
CA VAL A 107 13.63 -4.64 0.49
C VAL A 107 13.43 -5.70 1.56
N ILE A 108 12.26 -5.70 2.19
CA ILE A 108 11.94 -6.59 3.32
C ILE A 108 10.75 -7.46 2.93
N GLU A 109 10.95 -8.77 2.96
CA GLU A 109 9.87 -9.74 2.76
C GLU A 109 9.38 -10.25 4.12
N ILE A 110 8.07 -10.15 4.33
CA ILE A 110 7.41 -10.76 5.49
C ILE A 110 6.88 -12.11 5.06
N LYS A 111 7.53 -13.17 5.53
CA LYS A 111 7.12 -14.56 5.30
C LYS A 111 6.23 -15.05 6.44
N VAL A 112 5.09 -15.65 6.05
CA VAL A 112 4.16 -16.29 6.97
C VAL A 112 3.67 -17.57 6.32
N ASP A 113 3.47 -18.63 7.11
CA ASP A 113 2.93 -19.90 6.61
C ASP A 113 1.52 -19.72 6.04
N ASP A 114 1.21 -20.45 4.97
CA ASP A 114 -0.05 -20.32 4.24
C ASP A 114 -1.28 -20.56 5.15
N ASP A 115 -1.21 -21.54 6.05
CA ASP A 115 -2.28 -21.82 7.01
C ASP A 115 -2.54 -20.64 7.96
N ALA A 116 -1.49 -19.96 8.41
CA ALA A 116 -1.61 -18.78 9.24
C ALA A 116 -2.19 -17.58 8.45
N ILE A 117 -1.87 -17.45 7.17
CA ILE A 117 -2.43 -16.44 6.29
C ILE A 117 -3.93 -16.67 6.09
N ILE A 118 -4.33 -17.90 5.80
CA ILE A 118 -5.75 -18.28 5.64
C ILE A 118 -6.54 -17.95 6.91
N ASP A 119 -6.03 -18.31 8.07
CA ASP A 119 -6.67 -18.04 9.36
C ASP A 119 -6.82 -16.53 9.61
N ARG A 120 -5.78 -15.76 9.37
CA ARG A 120 -5.79 -14.28 9.51
C ARG A 120 -6.76 -13.62 8.53
N MET A 121 -6.77 -14.02 7.29
CA MET A 121 -7.67 -13.47 6.27
C MET A 121 -9.12 -13.81 6.54
N SER A 122 -9.42 -15.03 6.98
CA SER A 122 -10.78 -15.47 7.30
C SER A 122 -11.39 -14.66 8.43
N GLY A 123 -10.59 -14.29 9.42
CA GLY A 123 -11.01 -13.49 10.57
C GLY A 123 -10.91 -11.97 10.38
N ARG A 124 -10.30 -11.51 9.28
CA ARG A 124 -10.11 -10.08 9.04
C ARG A 124 -11.43 -9.36 8.77
N ARG A 125 -11.58 -8.20 9.39
CA ARG A 125 -12.68 -7.27 9.15
C ARG A 125 -12.13 -5.86 8.97
N VAL A 126 -12.79 -5.07 8.16
CA VAL A 126 -12.41 -3.68 7.88
C VAL A 126 -13.62 -2.79 8.04
N HIS A 127 -13.45 -1.68 8.73
CA HIS A 127 -14.48 -0.62 8.75
C HIS A 127 -14.29 0.26 7.51
N PRO A 128 -15.24 0.27 6.54
CA PRO A 128 -15.07 0.94 5.25
C PRO A 128 -14.85 2.45 5.37
N GLY A 129 -15.50 3.09 6.34
CA GLY A 129 -15.46 4.54 6.50
C GLY A 129 -14.11 5.08 7.00
N SER A 130 -13.41 4.32 7.84
CA SER A 130 -12.13 4.74 8.46
C SER A 130 -10.93 3.95 7.96
N GLY A 131 -11.14 2.78 7.32
CA GLY A 131 -10.09 1.85 6.95
C GLY A 131 -9.50 1.08 8.14
N ARG A 132 -10.05 1.21 9.36
CA ARG A 132 -9.58 0.45 10.51
C ARG A 132 -9.75 -1.05 10.29
N ASN A 133 -8.72 -1.81 10.70
CA ASN A 133 -8.68 -3.25 10.57
C ASN A 133 -8.92 -3.91 11.93
N TYR A 134 -9.74 -4.94 11.92
CA TYR A 134 -10.03 -5.79 13.06
C TYR A 134 -9.78 -7.25 12.69
N HIS A 135 -9.68 -8.10 13.71
CA HIS A 135 -9.69 -9.55 13.54
C HIS A 135 -10.63 -10.17 14.57
N LEU A 136 -11.50 -11.06 14.15
CA LEU A 136 -12.54 -11.65 15.01
C LEU A 136 -12.00 -12.32 16.27
N VAL A 137 -10.77 -12.84 16.21
CA VAL A 137 -10.11 -13.54 17.32
C VAL A 137 -8.97 -12.72 17.92
N TYR A 138 -8.05 -12.24 17.08
CA TYR A 138 -6.80 -11.63 17.55
C TYR A 138 -6.91 -10.15 17.89
N GLN A 139 -7.83 -9.46 17.27
CA GLN A 139 -8.06 -8.01 17.51
C GLN A 139 -9.53 -7.66 17.25
N PRO A 140 -10.45 -8.20 18.08
CA PRO A 140 -11.87 -7.92 17.91
C PRO A 140 -12.16 -6.46 18.26
N PRO A 141 -13.21 -5.85 17.67
CA PRO A 141 -13.74 -4.59 18.15
C PRO A 141 -14.31 -4.74 19.56
N LYS A 142 -14.42 -3.64 20.30
CA LYS A 142 -14.98 -3.63 21.67
C LYS A 142 -16.41 -4.16 21.73
N GLN A 143 -17.15 -3.94 20.67
CA GLN A 143 -18.50 -4.47 20.49
C GLN A 143 -18.58 -5.12 19.10
N GLU A 144 -19.05 -6.38 19.05
CA GLU A 144 -19.15 -7.16 17.83
C GLU A 144 -19.91 -6.40 16.74
N GLY A 145 -19.32 -6.31 15.55
CA GLY A 145 -19.91 -5.67 14.37
C GLY A 145 -19.89 -4.13 14.37
N ILE A 146 -19.31 -3.48 15.39
CA ILE A 146 -19.28 -2.03 15.53
C ILE A 146 -17.83 -1.55 15.59
N ASP A 147 -17.53 -0.47 14.85
CA ASP A 147 -16.24 0.20 14.92
C ASP A 147 -16.01 0.88 16.28
N ASP A 148 -14.78 0.91 16.75
CA ASP A 148 -14.44 1.35 18.12
C ASP A 148 -14.48 2.87 18.33
N ILE A 149 -14.68 3.67 17.28
CA ILE A 149 -14.70 5.13 17.33
C ILE A 149 -15.96 5.70 16.75
#